data_fee745bcd7e81541a6f3319fbb72c06c
#
_entry.id   fee745bcd7e81541a6f3319fbb72c06c
#
_cell.length_a   1.000
_cell.length_b   1.000
_cell.length_c   1.000
_cell.angle_alpha   90.00
_cell.angle_beta   90.00
_cell.angle_gamma   90.00
#
_symmetry.space_group_name_H-M   'P 1'
#
loop_
_entity.id
_entity.type
_entity.pdbx_description
1 polymer ?
#
loop_
_entity_poly.entity_id
_entity_poly.type
_entity_poly.pdbx_seq_one_letter_code
_entity_poly.pdbx_strand_id
1 'polypeptide(L)'
;MLNCLRAARAGRIFLRCGRIFCAATGADAMEIITVKDLTKTFPYSVKEKGLKGSLHNLLARQTLQKTAVNGVSFAVEQGEAVGLLGPNGAGKTTTLKMLAGILYPTSGTVTVAGYLPWERRRDYQRRFAIVMGQKTQLWPDLPALDTFELNRRIYQIDEDPYRRTLDELTGLLDVRSLLQVQVRRLSLGERMKMELIAALLHRPEILYLDEPTIGLDILSQRSIREFLHYYNQQTKTTILLTSHYTTDIEAICPRSVIINHGNVVFDGPLAEVSEVFGHKKLVSIKARRDLTAGELAQFGAVRQLERSTALLEVERDGLERCLQRLFGAVPVVDLDVKDIPIEEGIAYFYRKAGVDAQ
;
A
#
# COMPACT_ATOMS: atom_id res chain seq x y z
N MET A 1 -13.24 42.04 -8.38
CA MET A 1 -13.63 41.11 -7.33
C MET A 1 -15.15 40.86 -7.29
N LEU A 2 -15.81 40.55 -8.40
CA LEU A 2 -17.27 40.30 -8.39
C LEU A 2 -17.77 39.40 -9.54
N ASN A 3 -16.93 38.51 -10.11
CA ASN A 3 -17.33 37.64 -11.22
C ASN A 3 -17.00 36.14 -11.02
N CYS A 4 -16.65 35.68 -9.84
CA CYS A 4 -16.37 34.24 -9.55
C CYS A 4 -17.48 33.48 -8.80
N LEU A 5 -18.63 34.11 -8.52
CA LEU A 5 -19.68 33.51 -7.68
C LEU A 5 -20.95 33.07 -8.44
N ARG A 6 -20.91 32.95 -9.77
CA ARG A 6 -22.09 32.54 -10.59
C ARG A 6 -21.91 31.24 -11.40
N ALA A 7 -20.87 30.42 -11.18
CA ALA A 7 -20.64 29.16 -11.93
C ALA A 7 -20.95 27.85 -11.15
N ALA A 8 -21.58 27.96 -9.99
CA ALA A 8 -21.83 26.78 -9.11
C ALA A 8 -23.28 26.26 -9.18
N ARG A 9 -23.99 26.40 -10.30
CA ARG A 9 -25.30 25.75 -10.50
C ARG A 9 -25.51 25.37 -11.96
N ALA A 10 -24.83 24.31 -12.42
CA ALA A 10 -25.30 23.47 -13.53
C ALA A 10 -24.45 22.19 -13.57
N GLY A 11 -25.01 21.11 -13.06
CA GLY A 11 -24.40 19.79 -13.13
C GLY A 11 -24.24 19.32 -14.56
N ARG A 12 -23.02 19.31 -15.05
CA ARG A 12 -22.56 18.47 -16.16
C ARG A 12 -21.10 18.13 -15.89
N ILE A 13 -20.89 16.94 -15.31
CA ILE A 13 -19.57 16.32 -15.24
C ILE A 13 -19.20 15.89 -16.66
N PHE A 14 -18.36 16.67 -17.31
CA PHE A 14 -17.67 16.26 -18.53
C PHE A 14 -16.39 15.53 -18.13
N LEU A 15 -16.42 14.20 -18.18
CA LEU A 15 -15.24 13.35 -18.13
C LEU A 15 -14.41 13.56 -19.42
N ARG A 16 -13.38 14.40 -19.35
CA ARG A 16 -12.25 14.36 -20.28
C ARG A 16 -11.05 13.84 -19.51
N CYS A 17 -10.53 12.71 -19.96
CA CYS A 17 -9.25 12.15 -19.56
C CYS A 17 -8.14 13.18 -19.74
N GLY A 18 -7.61 13.74 -18.65
CA GLY A 18 -6.60 14.80 -18.66
C GLY A 18 -6.53 15.51 -17.32
N ARG A 19 -5.61 15.09 -16.49
CA ARG A 19 -4.99 15.80 -15.34
C ARG A 19 -5.88 16.84 -14.65
N ILE A 20 -6.53 16.46 -13.57
CA ILE A 20 -6.96 17.44 -12.56
C ILE A 20 -5.89 17.39 -11.47
N PHE A 21 -4.92 18.30 -11.57
CA PHE A 21 -4.13 18.73 -10.42
C PHE A 21 -5.07 19.57 -9.54
N CYS A 22 -5.54 19.01 -8.45
CA CYS A 22 -6.19 19.79 -7.41
C CYS A 22 -5.10 20.51 -6.63
N ALA A 23 -4.83 21.76 -6.97
CA ALA A 23 -3.99 22.63 -6.17
C ALA A 23 -4.69 22.91 -4.83
N ALA A 24 -4.36 22.15 -3.80
CA ALA A 24 -4.68 22.50 -2.42
C ALA A 24 -3.70 23.60 -2.01
N THR A 25 -4.24 24.78 -1.77
CA THR A 25 -3.59 25.96 -1.23
C THR A 25 -3.03 25.71 0.17
N GLY A 26 -1.70 25.80 0.33
CA GLY A 26 -1.06 25.92 1.63
C GLY A 26 0.42 25.53 1.57
N ALA A 27 1.32 26.54 1.69
CA ALA A 27 2.78 26.46 1.81
C ALA A 27 3.47 25.47 0.83
N ASP A 28 4.43 25.94 0.05
CA ASP A 28 5.18 25.17 -0.94
C ASP A 28 5.60 23.77 -0.41
N ALA A 29 4.73 22.78 -0.56
CA ALA A 29 5.03 21.41 -0.23
C ALA A 29 6.02 20.88 -1.27
N MET A 30 7.25 20.58 -0.84
CA MET A 30 8.32 20.19 -1.73
C MET A 30 8.15 18.71 -2.11
N GLU A 31 7.92 18.44 -3.40
CA GLU A 31 7.91 17.08 -3.92
C GLU A 31 9.30 16.44 -3.73
N ILE A 32 9.37 15.40 -2.90
CA ILE A 32 10.62 14.63 -2.69
C ILE A 32 10.75 13.46 -3.66
N ILE A 33 9.63 12.95 -4.16
CA ILE A 33 9.59 11.90 -5.19
C ILE A 33 8.70 12.39 -6.33
N THR A 34 9.24 12.40 -7.54
CA THR A 34 8.48 12.73 -8.75
C THR A 34 8.66 11.62 -9.78
N VAL A 35 7.56 11.03 -10.23
CA VAL A 35 7.51 9.94 -11.22
C VAL A 35 6.69 10.40 -12.40
N LYS A 36 7.24 10.31 -13.65
CA LYS A 36 6.56 10.72 -14.88
C LYS A 36 6.69 9.64 -15.95
N ASP A 37 5.55 9.12 -16.38
CA ASP A 37 5.40 8.14 -17.48
C ASP A 37 6.33 6.91 -17.33
N LEU A 38 6.56 6.49 -16.08
CA LEU A 38 7.50 5.44 -15.73
C LEU A 38 7.03 4.10 -16.30
N THR A 39 7.90 3.47 -17.08
CA THR A 39 7.61 2.19 -17.74
C THR A 39 8.73 1.20 -17.49
N LYS A 40 8.37 -0.05 -17.22
CA LYS A 40 9.30 -1.18 -17.13
C LYS A 40 8.78 -2.40 -17.83
N THR A 41 9.55 -2.85 -18.82
CA THR A 41 9.27 -4.07 -19.58
C THR A 41 10.40 -5.07 -19.33
N PHE A 42 10.06 -6.34 -19.17
CA PHE A 42 10.99 -7.45 -19.01
C PHE A 42 10.89 -8.40 -20.18
N PRO A 43 12.00 -8.76 -20.83
CA PRO A 43 12.01 -9.82 -21.82
C PRO A 43 11.86 -11.18 -21.13
N TYR A 44 11.00 -12.05 -21.67
CA TYR A 44 10.93 -13.44 -21.26
C TYR A 44 10.83 -14.36 -22.47
N SER A 45 11.32 -15.58 -22.35
CA SER A 45 11.25 -16.57 -23.41
C SER A 45 10.34 -17.72 -23.01
N VAL A 46 9.47 -18.10 -23.92
CA VAL A 46 8.63 -19.31 -23.79
C VAL A 46 9.47 -20.51 -24.23
N LYS A 47 9.63 -21.49 -23.33
CA LYS A 47 10.27 -22.76 -23.68
C LYS A 47 9.20 -23.71 -24.20
N GLU A 48 9.32 -24.15 -25.44
CA GLU A 48 8.54 -25.28 -25.95
C GLU A 48 8.97 -26.56 -25.26
N LYS A 49 7.99 -27.39 -24.86
CA LYS A 49 8.26 -28.68 -24.19
C LYS A 49 8.69 -29.73 -25.20
N GLY A 50 9.70 -30.53 -24.85
CA GLY A 50 10.15 -31.69 -25.62
C GLY A 50 11.54 -31.50 -26.29
N LEU A 51 12.17 -32.62 -26.69
CA LEU A 51 13.52 -32.64 -27.26
C LEU A 51 13.62 -31.82 -28.57
N LYS A 52 12.58 -31.85 -29.41
CA LYS A 52 12.52 -31.06 -30.66
C LYS A 52 12.36 -29.55 -30.37
N GLY A 53 11.58 -29.18 -29.31
CA GLY A 53 11.44 -27.81 -28.86
C GLY A 53 12.74 -27.27 -28.25
N SER A 54 13.54 -28.10 -27.59
CA SER A 54 14.86 -27.70 -27.07
C SER A 54 15.85 -27.33 -28.18
N LEU A 55 15.85 -28.08 -29.29
CA LEU A 55 16.72 -27.77 -30.44
C LEU A 55 16.25 -26.50 -31.16
N HIS A 56 14.94 -26.32 -31.34
CA HIS A 56 14.36 -25.12 -31.93
C HIS A 56 14.64 -23.87 -31.11
N ASN A 57 14.52 -23.97 -29.79
CA ASN A 57 14.83 -22.88 -28.85
C ASN A 57 16.32 -22.47 -28.83
N LEU A 58 17.21 -23.33 -29.27
CA LEU A 58 18.65 -23.02 -29.42
C LEU A 58 18.92 -22.17 -30.68
N LEU A 59 18.13 -22.37 -31.73
CA LEU A 59 18.32 -21.73 -33.04
C LEU A 59 17.42 -20.48 -33.24
N ALA A 60 16.21 -20.48 -32.62
CA ALA A 60 15.25 -19.39 -32.79
C ALA A 60 14.52 -19.09 -31.47
N ARG A 61 15.18 -18.36 -30.57
CA ARG A 61 14.59 -17.98 -29.26
C ARG A 61 13.53 -16.89 -29.44
N GLN A 62 12.27 -17.25 -29.33
CA GLN A 62 11.20 -16.24 -29.31
C GLN A 62 11.25 -15.51 -27.96
N THR A 63 11.61 -14.22 -28.00
CA THR A 63 11.60 -13.34 -26.82
C THR A 63 10.33 -12.53 -26.84
N LEU A 64 9.46 -12.78 -25.87
CA LEU A 64 8.27 -11.98 -25.60
C LEU A 64 8.60 -10.90 -24.58
N GLN A 65 7.80 -9.86 -24.54
CA GLN A 65 7.96 -8.78 -23.57
C GLN A 65 6.77 -8.76 -22.61
N LYS A 66 7.03 -8.64 -21.32
CA LYS A 66 6.03 -8.43 -20.29
C LYS A 66 6.21 -7.05 -19.68
N THR A 67 5.25 -6.16 -19.89
CA THR A 67 5.23 -4.84 -19.26
C THR A 67 4.73 -5.00 -17.82
N ALA A 68 5.58 -4.67 -16.86
CA ALA A 68 5.26 -4.75 -15.44
C ALA A 68 4.80 -3.40 -14.85
N VAL A 69 5.28 -2.29 -15.43
CA VAL A 69 4.88 -0.92 -15.11
C VAL A 69 4.70 -0.19 -16.43
N ASN A 70 3.59 0.52 -16.61
CA ASN A 70 3.15 1.07 -17.87
C ASN A 70 2.71 2.53 -17.72
N GLY A 71 3.60 3.48 -17.92
CA GLY A 71 3.30 4.91 -17.88
C GLY A 71 2.84 5.44 -16.51
N VAL A 72 3.37 4.87 -15.43
CA VAL A 72 3.02 5.30 -14.05
C VAL A 72 3.52 6.71 -13.79
N SER A 73 2.64 7.58 -13.29
CA SER A 73 2.97 8.98 -12.93
C SER A 73 2.31 9.32 -11.60
N PHE A 74 3.11 9.76 -10.62
CA PHE A 74 2.68 10.30 -9.33
C PHE A 74 3.80 11.12 -8.69
N ALA A 75 3.47 11.91 -7.69
CA ALA A 75 4.44 12.63 -6.87
C ALA A 75 4.18 12.37 -5.39
N VAL A 76 5.21 12.47 -4.54
CA VAL A 76 5.11 12.34 -3.09
C VAL A 76 5.79 13.53 -2.44
N GLU A 77 5.10 14.15 -1.49
CA GLU A 77 5.62 15.29 -0.74
C GLU A 77 6.55 14.84 0.39
N GLN A 78 7.46 15.72 0.80
CA GLN A 78 8.36 15.46 1.92
C GLN A 78 7.56 15.23 3.22
N GLY A 79 7.86 14.13 3.92
CA GLY A 79 7.18 13.75 5.17
C GLY A 79 5.83 13.05 4.97
N GLU A 80 5.37 12.90 3.73
CA GLU A 80 4.13 12.21 3.42
C GLU A 80 4.28 10.69 3.57
N ALA A 81 3.22 10.01 4.04
CA ALA A 81 3.11 8.56 4.01
C ALA A 81 2.09 8.15 2.93
N VAL A 82 2.57 7.45 1.90
CA VAL A 82 1.75 7.05 0.74
C VAL A 82 1.73 5.54 0.60
N GLY A 83 0.53 4.98 0.44
CA GLY A 83 0.32 3.56 0.15
C GLY A 83 0.30 3.26 -1.34
N LEU A 84 1.12 2.31 -1.80
CA LEU A 84 1.00 1.72 -3.13
C LEU A 84 0.14 0.47 -3.04
N LEU A 85 -1.11 0.55 -3.46
CA LEU A 85 -2.08 -0.55 -3.48
C LEU A 85 -2.15 -1.21 -4.85
N GLY A 86 -2.53 -2.47 -4.89
CA GLY A 86 -2.74 -3.20 -6.15
C GLY A 86 -2.64 -4.72 -5.97
N PRO A 87 -3.18 -5.51 -6.88
CA PRO A 87 -3.08 -6.97 -6.83
C PRO A 87 -1.63 -7.44 -7.02
N ASN A 88 -1.40 -8.74 -6.82
CA ASN A 88 -0.12 -9.35 -7.10
C ASN A 88 0.23 -9.21 -8.58
N GLY A 89 1.46 -8.77 -8.86
CA GLY A 89 1.90 -8.52 -10.22
C GLY A 89 1.47 -7.16 -10.81
N ALA A 90 0.79 -6.30 -10.05
CA ALA A 90 0.39 -4.96 -10.51
C ALA A 90 1.56 -4.01 -10.80
N GLY A 91 2.78 -4.32 -10.34
CA GLY A 91 3.95 -3.48 -10.57
C GLY A 91 4.50 -2.76 -9.34
N LYS A 92 3.87 -2.89 -8.16
CA LYS A 92 4.26 -2.19 -6.91
C LYS A 92 5.73 -2.34 -6.55
N THR A 93 6.18 -3.58 -6.31
CA THR A 93 7.59 -3.89 -6.00
C THR A 93 8.54 -3.45 -7.11
N THR A 94 8.11 -3.55 -8.38
CA THR A 94 8.93 -3.10 -9.52
C THR A 94 9.11 -1.58 -9.48
N THR A 95 8.05 -0.84 -9.17
CA THR A 95 8.09 0.61 -8.98
C THR A 95 9.03 0.98 -7.84
N LEU A 96 8.88 0.39 -6.64
CA LEU A 96 9.80 0.64 -5.52
C LEU A 96 11.26 0.37 -5.87
N LYS A 97 11.55 -0.73 -6.59
CA LYS A 97 12.92 -1.05 -7.01
C LYS A 97 13.49 -0.04 -8.01
N MET A 98 12.67 0.58 -8.84
CA MET A 98 13.12 1.66 -9.73
C MET A 98 13.39 2.93 -8.93
N LEU A 99 12.54 3.29 -7.96
CA LEU A 99 12.77 4.41 -7.05
C LEU A 99 14.04 4.23 -6.22
N ALA A 100 14.33 3.03 -5.76
CA ALA A 100 15.56 2.72 -5.02
C ALA A 100 16.82 2.58 -5.91
N GLY A 101 16.72 2.74 -7.24
CA GLY A 101 17.84 2.58 -8.17
C GLY A 101 18.34 1.13 -8.32
N ILE A 102 17.56 0.15 -7.85
CA ILE A 102 17.85 -1.28 -8.01
C ILE A 102 17.57 -1.74 -9.44
N LEU A 103 16.48 -1.22 -10.02
CA LEU A 103 16.07 -1.47 -11.40
C LEU A 103 16.17 -0.19 -12.24
N TYR A 104 16.61 -0.35 -13.50
CA TYR A 104 16.61 0.72 -14.47
C TYR A 104 15.25 0.73 -15.21
N PRO A 105 14.59 1.88 -15.40
CA PRO A 105 13.36 1.97 -16.18
C PRO A 105 13.61 1.70 -17.67
N THR A 106 12.58 1.27 -18.39
CA THR A 106 12.62 1.16 -19.84
C THR A 106 12.41 2.52 -20.49
N SER A 107 11.50 3.32 -19.93
CA SER A 107 11.24 4.71 -20.32
C SER A 107 10.60 5.49 -19.16
N GLY A 108 10.42 6.80 -19.34
CA GLY A 108 9.93 7.70 -18.31
C GLY A 108 11.05 8.28 -17.45
N THR A 109 10.68 9.13 -16.50
CA THR A 109 11.62 9.83 -15.63
C THR A 109 11.23 9.68 -14.17
N VAL A 110 12.25 9.58 -13.31
CA VAL A 110 12.10 9.55 -11.85
C VAL A 110 13.13 10.48 -11.24
N THR A 111 12.67 11.32 -10.33
CA THR A 111 13.54 12.12 -9.47
C THR A 111 13.19 11.84 -8.02
N VAL A 112 14.19 11.53 -7.19
CA VAL A 112 14.03 11.27 -5.76
C VAL A 112 15.04 12.11 -4.99
N ALA A 113 14.56 12.96 -4.09
CA ALA A 113 15.38 13.90 -3.33
C ALA A 113 16.36 14.71 -4.21
N GLY A 114 15.93 15.05 -5.46
CA GLY A 114 16.73 15.75 -6.45
C GLY A 114 17.71 14.88 -7.24
N TYR A 115 17.73 13.55 -7.04
CA TYR A 115 18.64 12.62 -7.71
C TYR A 115 17.91 11.72 -8.71
N LEU A 116 18.66 11.25 -9.73
CA LEU A 116 18.25 10.13 -10.58
C LEU A 116 18.66 8.83 -9.88
N PRO A 117 17.71 7.95 -9.48
CA PRO A 117 18.01 6.78 -8.64
C PRO A 117 19.05 5.82 -9.21
N TRP A 118 19.05 5.62 -10.52
CA TRP A 118 19.95 4.68 -11.20
C TRP A 118 21.39 5.16 -11.35
N GLU A 119 21.68 6.45 -11.06
CA GLU A 119 23.06 6.93 -10.98
C GLU A 119 23.78 6.40 -9.73
N ARG A 120 23.00 5.90 -8.75
CA ARG A 120 23.48 5.27 -7.51
C ARG A 120 24.52 6.12 -6.76
N ARG A 121 24.32 7.44 -6.76
CA ARG A 121 25.20 8.36 -6.04
C ARG A 121 25.16 8.06 -4.54
N ARG A 122 26.33 8.12 -3.89
CA ARG A 122 26.45 7.85 -2.45
C ARG A 122 25.54 8.77 -1.61
N ASP A 123 25.46 10.04 -2.00
CA ASP A 123 24.60 11.02 -1.32
C ASP A 123 23.11 10.63 -1.41
N TYR A 124 22.68 10.08 -2.54
CA TYR A 124 21.33 9.54 -2.69
C TYR A 124 21.13 8.30 -1.82
N GLN A 125 22.06 7.34 -1.85
CA GLN A 125 21.94 6.09 -1.09
C GLN A 125 21.87 6.31 0.43
N ARG A 126 22.38 7.42 0.94
CA ARG A 126 22.27 7.81 2.35
C ARG A 126 20.92 8.43 2.72
N ARG A 127 20.16 8.91 1.73
CA ARG A 127 18.86 9.58 1.98
C ARG A 127 17.69 8.65 2.06
N PHE A 128 17.83 7.40 1.65
CA PHE A 128 16.74 6.43 1.71
C PHE A 128 17.15 5.13 2.37
N ALA A 129 16.13 4.42 2.84
CA ALA A 129 16.22 3.02 3.21
C ALA A 129 15.13 2.21 2.50
N ILE A 130 15.38 0.92 2.31
CA ILE A 130 14.40 -0.01 1.75
C ILE A 130 14.35 -1.28 2.61
N VAL A 131 13.13 -1.67 3.02
CA VAL A 131 12.86 -2.93 3.72
C VAL A 131 11.94 -3.76 2.85
N MET A 132 12.32 -5.01 2.60
CA MET A 132 11.55 -5.97 1.81
C MET A 132 11.10 -7.12 2.72
N GLY A 133 9.80 -7.27 2.95
CA GLY A 133 9.26 -8.26 3.89
C GLY A 133 9.68 -9.71 3.62
N GLN A 134 9.96 -10.03 2.36
CA GLN A 134 10.39 -11.38 1.95
C GLN A 134 11.91 -11.57 1.86
N LYS A 135 12.71 -10.53 2.11
CA LYS A 135 14.18 -10.58 2.02
C LYS A 135 14.79 -9.98 3.25
N THR A 136 15.63 -10.73 3.92
CA THR A 136 16.41 -10.23 5.05
C THR A 136 17.68 -9.51 4.59
N GLN A 137 18.00 -8.39 5.24
CA GLN A 137 19.28 -7.69 5.14
C GLN A 137 20.22 -8.08 6.29
N LEU A 138 19.64 -8.67 7.34
CA LEU A 138 20.37 -9.13 8.51
C LEU A 138 21.03 -10.49 8.22
N TRP A 139 22.20 -10.71 8.79
CA TRP A 139 22.92 -11.98 8.68
C TRP A 139 22.33 -13.01 9.65
N PRO A 140 21.77 -14.15 9.15
CA PRO A 140 21.01 -15.08 9.99
C PRO A 140 21.80 -15.69 11.14
N ASP A 141 23.10 -15.91 10.95
CA ASP A 141 23.96 -16.58 11.93
C ASP A 141 24.57 -15.63 12.96
N LEU A 142 24.40 -14.32 12.78
CA LEU A 142 24.92 -13.29 13.68
C LEU A 142 23.78 -12.63 14.48
N PRO A 143 24.08 -12.05 15.64
CA PRO A 143 23.17 -11.11 16.29
C PRO A 143 22.88 -9.89 15.42
N ALA A 144 21.68 -9.33 15.56
CA ALA A 144 21.32 -8.12 14.79
C ALA A 144 22.26 -6.93 15.08
N LEU A 145 22.77 -6.87 16.31
CA LEU A 145 23.72 -5.82 16.73
C LEU A 145 24.99 -5.77 15.86
N ASP A 146 25.48 -6.92 15.38
CA ASP A 146 26.68 -6.96 14.51
C ASP A 146 26.38 -6.29 13.15
N THR A 147 25.17 -6.53 12.61
CA THR A 147 24.74 -5.84 11.39
C THR A 147 24.55 -4.34 11.63
N PHE A 148 24.03 -3.95 12.79
CA PHE A 148 23.86 -2.53 13.15
C PHE A 148 25.20 -1.80 13.23
N GLU A 149 26.19 -2.44 13.85
CA GLU A 149 27.56 -1.88 13.91
C GLU A 149 28.20 -1.77 12.50
N LEU A 150 27.98 -2.78 11.64
CA LEU A 150 28.39 -2.70 10.24
C LEU A 150 27.72 -1.53 9.52
N ASN A 151 26.40 -1.35 9.68
CA ASN A 151 25.66 -0.21 9.09
C ASN A 151 26.18 1.13 9.61
N ARG A 152 26.50 1.22 10.92
CA ARG A 152 27.12 2.41 11.49
C ARG A 152 28.37 2.81 10.71
N ARG A 153 29.25 1.85 10.39
CA ARG A 153 30.49 2.08 9.64
C ARG A 153 30.23 2.39 8.16
N ILE A 154 29.30 1.68 7.52
CA ILE A 154 28.95 1.91 6.11
C ILE A 154 28.38 3.32 5.90
N TYR A 155 27.45 3.73 6.78
CA TYR A 155 26.82 5.04 6.70
C TYR A 155 27.63 6.15 7.38
N GLN A 156 28.79 5.82 8.00
CA GLN A 156 29.69 6.74 8.70
C GLN A 156 28.96 7.53 9.80
N ILE A 157 28.19 6.81 10.62
CA ILE A 157 27.46 7.41 11.74
C ILE A 157 28.39 7.49 12.93
N ASP A 158 28.52 8.68 13.54
CA ASP A 158 29.29 8.87 14.76
C ASP A 158 28.71 8.07 15.92
N GLU A 159 29.55 7.70 16.89
CA GLU A 159 29.21 6.81 17.98
C GLU A 159 28.03 7.33 18.82
N ASP A 160 28.04 8.61 19.21
CA ASP A 160 26.99 9.17 20.07
C ASP A 160 25.61 9.26 19.38
N PRO A 161 25.49 9.76 18.13
CA PRO A 161 24.24 9.67 17.36
C PRO A 161 23.76 8.24 17.18
N TYR A 162 24.65 7.29 16.87
CA TYR A 162 24.33 5.89 16.72
C TYR A 162 23.71 5.30 17.98
N ARG A 163 24.37 5.47 19.15
CA ARG A 163 23.87 4.97 20.43
C ARG A 163 22.50 5.53 20.78
N ARG A 164 22.30 6.84 20.61
CA ARG A 164 21.01 7.48 20.86
C ARG A 164 19.93 6.91 19.96
N THR A 165 20.18 6.80 18.66
CA THR A 165 19.20 6.28 17.70
C THR A 165 18.91 4.79 17.95
N LEU A 166 19.94 3.98 18.25
CA LEU A 166 19.76 2.58 18.59
C LEU A 166 18.92 2.39 19.86
N ASP A 167 19.20 3.16 20.91
CA ASP A 167 18.45 3.09 22.17
C ASP A 167 16.98 3.51 21.98
N GLU A 168 16.74 4.58 21.24
CA GLU A 168 15.42 5.06 20.86
C GLU A 168 14.62 3.98 20.10
N LEU A 169 15.16 3.46 19.00
CA LEU A 169 14.47 2.51 18.14
C LEU A 169 14.22 1.16 18.83
N THR A 170 15.20 0.67 19.61
CA THR A 170 15.05 -0.59 20.36
C THR A 170 14.05 -0.46 21.50
N GLY A 171 13.93 0.71 22.08
CA GLY A 171 12.89 1.02 23.08
C GLY A 171 11.51 1.08 22.47
N LEU A 172 11.35 1.79 21.35
CA LEU A 172 10.06 1.93 20.65
C LEU A 172 9.52 0.60 20.13
N LEU A 173 10.39 -0.29 19.68
CA LEU A 173 10.01 -1.61 19.14
C LEU A 173 10.02 -2.73 20.18
N ASP A 174 10.43 -2.44 21.44
CA ASP A 174 10.53 -3.38 22.55
C ASP A 174 11.34 -4.63 22.21
N VAL A 175 12.61 -4.41 21.79
CA VAL A 175 13.51 -5.50 21.36
C VAL A 175 14.92 -5.43 21.97
N ARG A 176 15.14 -4.61 23.01
CA ARG A 176 16.46 -4.44 23.64
C ARG A 176 17.07 -5.78 24.11
N SER A 177 16.25 -6.67 24.68
CA SER A 177 16.68 -7.98 25.16
C SER A 177 17.11 -8.94 24.06
N LEU A 178 16.75 -8.67 22.80
CA LEU A 178 16.96 -9.53 21.65
C LEU A 178 18.21 -9.16 20.84
N LEU A 179 18.87 -8.05 21.14
CA LEU A 179 19.99 -7.53 20.34
C LEU A 179 21.16 -8.50 20.19
N GLN A 180 21.41 -9.34 21.20
CA GLN A 180 22.47 -10.34 21.23
C GLN A 180 22.03 -11.72 20.71
N VAL A 181 20.74 -11.88 20.35
CA VAL A 181 20.21 -13.15 19.84
C VAL A 181 20.49 -13.26 18.35
N GLN A 182 20.94 -14.43 17.90
CA GLN A 182 21.16 -14.72 16.48
C GLN A 182 19.84 -14.53 15.71
N VAL A 183 19.89 -13.83 14.57
CA VAL A 183 18.72 -13.47 13.76
C VAL A 183 17.86 -14.69 13.39
N ARG A 184 18.48 -15.84 13.09
CA ARG A 184 17.77 -17.10 12.77
C ARG A 184 16.91 -17.65 13.92
N ARG A 185 17.15 -17.23 15.16
CA ARG A 185 16.40 -17.66 16.36
C ARG A 185 15.23 -16.73 16.68
N LEU A 186 15.15 -15.58 16.02
CA LEU A 186 14.08 -14.63 16.19
C LEU A 186 12.81 -15.09 15.45
N SER A 187 11.65 -14.80 16.01
CA SER A 187 10.38 -14.88 15.28
C SER A 187 10.39 -13.96 14.07
N LEU A 188 9.47 -14.17 13.14
CA LEU A 188 9.37 -13.34 11.94
C LEU A 188 9.09 -11.86 12.30
N GLY A 189 8.23 -11.62 13.31
CA GLY A 189 7.93 -10.28 13.81
C GLY A 189 9.12 -9.59 14.46
N GLU A 190 9.85 -10.31 15.36
CA GLU A 190 11.08 -9.79 15.96
C GLU A 190 12.14 -9.48 14.91
N ARG A 191 12.31 -10.39 13.93
CA ARG A 191 13.24 -10.15 12.82
C ARG A 191 12.87 -8.91 12.03
N MET A 192 11.58 -8.70 11.71
CA MET A 192 11.13 -7.51 11.00
C MET A 192 11.38 -6.22 11.80
N LYS A 193 11.20 -6.25 13.12
CA LYS A 193 11.59 -5.13 13.98
C LYS A 193 13.07 -4.81 13.89
N MET A 194 13.93 -5.82 13.86
CA MET A 194 15.39 -5.62 13.66
C MET A 194 15.72 -5.09 12.26
N GLU A 195 15.01 -5.54 11.21
CA GLU A 195 15.16 -5.00 9.84
C GLU A 195 14.82 -3.51 9.79
N LEU A 196 13.74 -3.09 10.47
CA LEU A 196 13.36 -1.68 10.56
C LEU A 196 14.42 -0.87 11.31
N ILE A 197 14.95 -1.37 12.43
CA ILE A 197 16.05 -0.71 13.14
C ILE A 197 17.25 -0.53 12.21
N ALA A 198 17.69 -1.60 11.54
CA ALA A 198 18.84 -1.56 10.62
C ALA A 198 18.65 -0.50 9.52
N ALA A 199 17.43 -0.39 8.99
CA ALA A 199 17.07 0.58 7.96
C ALA A 199 17.02 2.03 8.46
N LEU A 200 16.73 2.25 9.75
CA LEU A 200 16.51 3.59 10.32
C LEU A 200 17.70 4.16 11.08
N LEU A 201 18.77 3.38 11.31
CA LEU A 201 19.96 3.84 12.06
C LEU A 201 20.60 5.11 11.50
N HIS A 202 20.61 5.28 10.19
CA HIS A 202 21.19 6.43 9.51
C HIS A 202 20.19 7.58 9.29
N ARG A 203 18.98 7.49 9.87
CA ARG A 203 17.91 8.49 9.81
C ARG A 203 17.60 8.94 8.38
N PRO A 204 17.16 8.03 7.50
CA PRO A 204 16.85 8.36 6.12
C PRO A 204 15.69 9.36 6.00
N GLU A 205 15.72 10.18 4.94
CA GLU A 205 14.61 11.08 4.59
C GLU A 205 13.43 10.30 3.98
N ILE A 206 13.71 9.14 3.36
CA ILE A 206 12.72 8.30 2.67
C ILE A 206 12.86 6.85 3.11
N LEU A 207 11.73 6.23 3.45
CA LEU A 207 11.64 4.81 3.79
C LEU A 207 10.72 4.09 2.81
N TYR A 208 11.30 3.18 2.03
CA TYR A 208 10.57 2.27 1.16
C TYR A 208 10.27 0.97 1.90
N LEU A 209 9.01 0.57 1.95
CA LEU A 209 8.54 -0.63 2.62
C LEU A 209 7.78 -1.52 1.63
N ASP A 210 8.34 -2.68 1.30
CA ASP A 210 7.72 -3.64 0.39
C ASP A 210 7.14 -4.80 1.19
N GLU A 211 5.84 -4.72 1.51
CA GLU A 211 5.08 -5.71 2.27
C GLU A 211 5.68 -6.06 3.65
N PRO A 212 5.93 -5.07 4.54
CA PRO A 212 6.67 -5.29 5.78
C PRO A 212 5.92 -6.15 6.81
N THR A 213 4.63 -6.34 6.66
CA THR A 213 3.78 -7.07 7.62
C THR A 213 3.38 -8.47 7.12
N ILE A 214 3.85 -8.86 5.92
CA ILE A 214 3.47 -10.13 5.33
C ILE A 214 3.95 -11.33 6.18
N GLY A 215 3.02 -12.25 6.47
CA GLY A 215 3.32 -13.46 7.23
C GLY A 215 3.53 -13.27 8.73
N LEU A 216 3.39 -12.03 9.25
CA LEU A 216 3.49 -11.75 10.67
C LEU A 216 2.18 -12.10 11.40
N ASP A 217 2.30 -12.43 12.68
CA ASP A 217 1.16 -12.52 13.57
C ASP A 217 0.49 -11.16 13.81
N ILE A 218 -0.77 -11.16 14.28
CA ILE A 218 -1.61 -9.97 14.44
C ILE A 218 -0.96 -8.94 15.39
N LEU A 219 -0.31 -9.38 16.47
CA LEU A 219 0.32 -8.49 17.45
C LEU A 219 1.55 -7.81 16.85
N SER A 220 2.38 -8.58 16.14
CA SER A 220 3.55 -8.06 15.43
C SER A 220 3.15 -7.06 14.34
N GLN A 221 2.11 -7.37 13.54
CA GLN A 221 1.59 -6.45 12.54
C GLN A 221 1.14 -5.13 13.17
N ARG A 222 0.37 -5.21 14.26
CA ARG A 222 -0.12 -4.04 14.99
C ARG A 222 1.04 -3.19 15.52
N SER A 223 2.01 -3.82 16.19
CA SER A 223 3.19 -3.13 16.72
C SER A 223 3.98 -2.39 15.65
N ILE A 224 4.16 -3.00 14.47
CA ILE A 224 4.86 -2.38 13.34
C ILE A 224 4.05 -1.20 12.76
N ARG A 225 2.74 -1.33 12.61
CA ARG A 225 1.87 -0.22 12.14
C ARG A 225 1.93 0.97 13.08
N GLU A 226 1.76 0.74 14.38
CA GLU A 226 1.83 1.79 15.40
C GLU A 226 3.20 2.47 15.41
N PHE A 227 4.29 1.70 15.30
CA PHE A 227 5.63 2.23 15.20
C PHE A 227 5.84 3.09 13.95
N LEU A 228 5.47 2.61 12.76
CA LEU A 228 5.67 3.34 11.50
C LEU A 228 4.85 4.63 11.46
N HIS A 229 3.61 4.59 11.93
CA HIS A 229 2.77 5.79 12.06
C HIS A 229 3.42 6.81 13.00
N TYR A 230 3.79 6.39 14.21
CA TYR A 230 4.47 7.24 15.18
C TYR A 230 5.77 7.83 14.63
N TYR A 231 6.62 6.99 14.04
CA TYR A 231 7.91 7.40 13.49
C TYR A 231 7.77 8.46 12.39
N ASN A 232 6.85 8.27 11.44
CA ASN A 232 6.55 9.28 10.41
C ASN A 232 6.11 10.62 11.03
N GLN A 233 5.23 10.59 12.03
CA GLN A 233 4.75 11.80 12.70
C GLN A 233 5.88 12.57 13.41
N GLN A 234 6.79 11.87 14.06
CA GLN A 234 7.87 12.47 14.85
C GLN A 234 9.03 12.96 13.98
N THR A 235 9.44 12.16 13.00
CA THR A 235 10.65 12.44 12.22
C THR A 235 10.39 13.11 10.88
N LYS A 236 9.12 13.11 10.43
CA LYS A 236 8.74 13.54 9.08
C LYS A 236 9.47 12.78 7.97
N THR A 237 9.87 11.54 8.25
CA THR A 237 10.41 10.64 7.23
C THR A 237 9.30 10.30 6.23
N THR A 238 9.56 10.50 4.95
CA THR A 238 8.63 10.14 3.88
C THR A 238 8.52 8.62 3.78
N ILE A 239 7.32 8.06 3.79
CA ILE A 239 7.09 6.62 3.72
C ILE A 239 6.37 6.27 2.43
N LEU A 240 6.92 5.34 1.66
CA LEU A 240 6.23 4.70 0.54
C LEU A 240 6.07 3.21 0.84
N LEU A 241 4.83 2.81 1.13
CA LEU A 241 4.48 1.49 1.64
C LEU A 241 3.69 0.69 0.61
N THR A 242 4.13 -0.54 0.28
CA THR A 242 3.27 -1.51 -0.39
C THR A 242 2.70 -2.49 0.63
N SER A 243 1.44 -2.81 0.52
CA SER A 243 0.82 -3.88 1.30
C SER A 243 -0.29 -4.57 0.52
N HIS A 244 -0.55 -5.83 0.88
CA HIS A 244 -1.76 -6.56 0.49
C HIS A 244 -2.89 -6.34 1.50
N TYR A 245 -2.54 -5.91 2.72
CA TYR A 245 -3.50 -5.66 3.77
C TYR A 245 -3.91 -4.20 3.75
N THR A 246 -5.17 -3.94 3.48
CA THR A 246 -5.74 -2.58 3.50
C THR A 246 -5.59 -1.93 4.87
N THR A 247 -5.69 -2.73 5.94
CA THR A 247 -5.48 -2.28 7.32
C THR A 247 -4.10 -1.67 7.58
N ASP A 248 -3.05 -2.08 6.85
CA ASP A 248 -1.73 -1.45 6.97
C ASP A 248 -1.74 -0.05 6.38
N ILE A 249 -2.37 0.08 5.21
CA ILE A 249 -2.47 1.36 4.52
C ILE A 249 -3.35 2.33 5.30
N GLU A 250 -4.51 1.87 5.78
CA GLU A 250 -5.41 2.69 6.61
C GLU A 250 -4.75 3.21 7.88
N ALA A 251 -3.90 2.39 8.52
CA ALA A 251 -3.22 2.76 9.75
C ALA A 251 -2.06 3.74 9.56
N ILE A 252 -1.40 3.73 8.38
CA ILE A 252 -0.13 4.44 8.18
C ILE A 252 -0.26 5.57 7.16
N CYS A 253 -1.04 5.35 6.08
CA CYS A 253 -1.02 6.18 4.89
C CYS A 253 -2.33 6.93 4.68
N PRO A 254 -2.37 8.26 4.81
CA PRO A 254 -3.57 9.06 4.54
C PRO A 254 -3.91 9.13 3.05
N ARG A 255 -2.95 8.86 2.16
CA ARG A 255 -3.09 8.84 0.71
C ARG A 255 -2.66 7.51 0.13
N SER A 256 -3.30 7.12 -0.97
CA SER A 256 -2.93 5.90 -1.70
C SER A 256 -2.87 6.14 -3.20
N VAL A 257 -1.92 5.45 -3.85
CA VAL A 257 -1.82 5.29 -5.29
C VAL A 257 -2.18 3.84 -5.61
N ILE A 258 -3.30 3.64 -6.31
CA ILE A 258 -3.77 2.30 -6.67
C ILE A 258 -3.25 1.97 -8.07
N ILE A 259 -2.49 0.88 -8.15
CA ILE A 259 -1.89 0.40 -9.40
C ILE A 259 -2.58 -0.91 -9.81
N ASN A 260 -3.01 -0.99 -11.07
CA ASN A 260 -3.55 -2.20 -11.65
C ASN A 260 -2.94 -2.44 -13.04
N HIS A 261 -2.44 -3.68 -13.29
CA HIS A 261 -1.76 -4.05 -14.54
C HIS A 261 -0.72 -3.02 -15.03
N GLY A 262 0.05 -2.48 -14.10
CA GLY A 262 1.10 -1.51 -14.37
C GLY A 262 0.62 -0.07 -14.56
N ASN A 263 -0.67 0.22 -14.47
CA ASN A 263 -1.22 1.58 -14.64
C ASN A 263 -1.74 2.12 -13.30
N VAL A 264 -1.63 3.42 -13.08
CA VAL A 264 -2.29 4.11 -11.96
C VAL A 264 -3.78 4.24 -12.30
N VAL A 265 -4.64 3.70 -11.43
CA VAL A 265 -6.10 3.77 -11.57
C VAL A 265 -6.75 4.73 -10.57
N PHE A 266 -6.03 5.08 -9.51
CA PHE A 266 -6.42 6.09 -8.52
C PHE A 266 -5.17 6.69 -7.87
N ASP A 267 -5.19 7.97 -7.58
CA ASP A 267 -4.19 8.68 -6.78
C ASP A 267 -4.89 9.77 -5.99
N GLY A 268 -4.97 9.62 -4.67
CA GLY A 268 -5.69 10.57 -3.81
C GLY A 268 -5.82 10.09 -2.35
N PRO A 269 -6.54 10.88 -1.53
CA PRO A 269 -6.84 10.54 -0.15
C PRO A 269 -7.52 9.16 -0.04
N LEU A 270 -7.06 8.34 0.91
CA LEU A 270 -7.64 7.01 1.12
C LEU A 270 -9.13 7.07 1.50
N ALA A 271 -9.55 8.14 2.16
CA ALA A 271 -10.95 8.39 2.50
C ALA A 271 -11.87 8.40 1.26
N GLU A 272 -11.40 8.95 0.12
CA GLU A 272 -12.18 8.98 -1.12
C GLU A 272 -12.47 7.57 -1.67
N VAL A 273 -11.57 6.61 -1.43
CA VAL A 273 -11.80 5.20 -1.81
C VAL A 273 -12.95 4.61 -1.00
N SER A 274 -13.03 4.94 0.29
CA SER A 274 -14.12 4.51 1.18
C SER A 274 -15.43 5.23 0.84
N GLU A 275 -15.38 6.49 0.39
CA GLU A 275 -16.55 7.28 0.02
C GLU A 275 -17.24 6.82 -1.27
N VAL A 276 -16.58 6.03 -2.12
CA VAL A 276 -17.21 5.45 -3.33
C VAL A 276 -18.52 4.75 -3.01
N PHE A 277 -18.59 4.10 -1.85
CA PHE A 277 -19.78 3.44 -1.33
C PHE A 277 -20.30 4.07 -0.03
N GLY A 278 -19.83 5.26 0.34
CA GLY A 278 -20.16 5.93 1.61
C GLY A 278 -21.63 6.27 1.80
N HIS A 279 -22.42 6.27 0.70
CA HIS A 279 -23.88 6.40 0.72
C HIS A 279 -24.59 5.08 1.08
N LYS A 280 -23.86 3.96 1.25
CA LYS A 280 -24.38 2.64 1.54
C LYS A 280 -23.79 2.06 2.83
N LYS A 281 -24.55 1.18 3.46
CA LYS A 281 -24.15 0.42 4.65
C LYS A 281 -24.43 -1.06 4.44
N LEU A 282 -23.64 -1.90 5.08
CA LEU A 282 -23.90 -3.33 5.21
C LEU A 282 -24.61 -3.59 6.53
N VAL A 283 -25.77 -4.23 6.44
CA VAL A 283 -26.58 -4.64 7.58
C VAL A 283 -26.56 -6.16 7.64
N SER A 284 -25.84 -6.69 8.62
CA SER A 284 -25.84 -8.13 8.93
C SER A 284 -26.92 -8.42 9.94
N ILE A 285 -27.79 -9.38 9.64
CA ILE A 285 -28.87 -9.77 10.51
C ILE A 285 -28.85 -11.29 10.76
N LYS A 286 -29.20 -11.68 11.98
CA LYS A 286 -29.47 -13.07 12.36
C LYS A 286 -30.87 -13.14 12.93
N ALA A 287 -31.72 -13.99 12.35
CA ALA A 287 -33.11 -14.18 12.75
C ALA A 287 -33.33 -15.50 13.53
N ARG A 288 -34.48 -15.63 14.20
CA ARG A 288 -34.88 -16.86 14.88
C ARG A 288 -35.39 -17.95 13.94
N ARG A 289 -35.59 -17.63 12.67
CA ARG A 289 -36.09 -18.54 11.64
C ARG A 289 -35.29 -18.35 10.35
N ASP A 290 -35.46 -19.29 9.44
CA ASP A 290 -34.89 -19.14 8.11
C ASP A 290 -35.53 -17.96 7.37
N LEU A 291 -34.70 -17.26 6.61
CA LEU A 291 -35.05 -16.08 5.84
C LEU A 291 -35.11 -16.41 4.34
N THR A 292 -35.90 -15.66 3.59
CA THR A 292 -35.96 -15.78 2.13
C THR A 292 -35.50 -14.47 1.46
N ALA A 293 -34.91 -14.60 0.28
CA ALA A 293 -34.44 -13.42 -0.47
C ALA A 293 -35.59 -12.47 -0.84
N GLY A 294 -36.76 -13.03 -1.17
CA GLY A 294 -37.94 -12.22 -1.50
C GLY A 294 -38.46 -11.38 -0.34
N GLU A 295 -38.41 -11.94 0.88
CA GLU A 295 -38.78 -11.22 2.10
C GLU A 295 -37.80 -10.07 2.41
N LEU A 296 -36.53 -10.26 2.12
CA LEU A 296 -35.47 -9.30 2.42
C LEU A 296 -35.32 -8.21 1.36
N ALA A 297 -35.72 -8.46 0.12
CA ALA A 297 -35.55 -7.54 -1.00
C ALA A 297 -36.20 -6.17 -0.79
N GLN A 298 -37.21 -6.07 0.06
CA GLN A 298 -37.89 -4.80 0.42
C GLN A 298 -37.05 -3.91 1.36
N PHE A 299 -36.00 -4.46 1.99
CA PHE A 299 -35.14 -3.75 2.97
C PHE A 299 -33.81 -3.29 2.36
N GLY A 300 -33.38 -3.91 1.25
CA GLY A 300 -32.14 -3.58 0.58
C GLY A 300 -31.73 -4.67 -0.40
N ALA A 301 -30.59 -4.48 -1.05
CA ALA A 301 -30.02 -5.50 -1.91
C ALA A 301 -29.43 -6.64 -1.06
N VAL A 302 -29.89 -7.86 -1.28
CA VAL A 302 -29.41 -9.05 -0.57
C VAL A 302 -28.06 -9.46 -1.17
N ARG A 303 -26.98 -9.29 -0.39
CA ARG A 303 -25.61 -9.66 -0.77
C ARG A 303 -25.32 -11.13 -0.48
N GLN A 304 -25.75 -11.60 0.67
CA GLN A 304 -25.56 -12.96 1.15
C GLN A 304 -26.78 -13.41 1.95
N LEU A 305 -27.16 -14.67 1.81
CA LEU A 305 -28.27 -15.28 2.55
C LEU A 305 -27.88 -16.72 2.90
N GLU A 306 -27.80 -17.01 4.20
CA GLU A 306 -27.49 -18.33 4.73
C GLU A 306 -28.51 -18.68 5.82
N ARG A 307 -29.56 -19.42 5.45
CA ARG A 307 -30.65 -19.82 6.36
C ARG A 307 -31.17 -18.62 7.17
N SER A 308 -30.77 -18.53 8.45
CA SER A 308 -31.23 -17.50 9.38
C SER A 308 -30.33 -16.24 9.43
N THR A 309 -29.26 -16.19 8.63
CA THR A 309 -28.34 -15.04 8.58
C THR A 309 -28.38 -14.41 7.19
N ALA A 310 -28.47 -13.09 7.13
CA ALA A 310 -28.41 -12.36 5.87
C ALA A 310 -27.54 -11.11 5.98
N LEU A 311 -26.88 -10.75 4.86
CA LEU A 311 -26.15 -9.52 4.68
C LEU A 311 -26.88 -8.67 3.63
N LEU A 312 -27.32 -7.49 4.03
CA LEU A 312 -28.06 -6.55 3.19
C LEU A 312 -27.19 -5.31 2.92
N GLU A 313 -27.28 -4.81 1.70
CA GLU A 313 -26.76 -3.49 1.35
C GLU A 313 -27.93 -2.50 1.37
N VAL A 314 -27.82 -1.46 2.20
CA VAL A 314 -28.87 -0.48 2.47
C VAL A 314 -28.31 0.93 2.25
N GLU A 315 -29.11 1.82 1.65
CA GLU A 315 -28.77 3.25 1.53
C GLU A 315 -28.67 3.89 2.93
N ARG A 316 -27.61 4.66 3.16
CA ARG A 316 -27.34 5.32 4.45
C ARG A 316 -28.49 6.21 4.90
N ASP A 317 -29.04 7.02 3.98
CA ASP A 317 -30.11 7.96 4.28
C ASP A 317 -31.43 7.27 4.62
N GLY A 318 -31.59 6.03 4.21
CA GLY A 318 -32.77 5.18 4.49
C GLY A 318 -32.60 4.21 5.63
N LEU A 319 -31.42 4.14 6.25
CA LEU A 319 -31.04 3.10 7.21
C LEU A 319 -31.99 3.01 8.41
N GLU A 320 -32.33 4.13 9.04
CA GLU A 320 -33.23 4.17 10.19
C GLU A 320 -34.60 3.55 9.87
N ARG A 321 -35.22 3.99 8.78
CA ARG A 321 -36.52 3.48 8.33
C ARG A 321 -36.44 1.99 7.95
N CYS A 322 -35.34 1.59 7.34
CA CYS A 322 -35.07 0.19 6.99
C CYS A 322 -35.03 -0.66 8.25
N LEU A 323 -34.29 -0.25 9.28
CA LEU A 323 -34.16 -0.99 10.53
C LEU A 323 -35.48 -1.07 11.29
N GLN A 324 -36.25 0.02 11.38
CA GLN A 324 -37.58 0.02 12.02
C GLN A 324 -38.52 -0.99 11.34
N ARG A 325 -38.57 -1.00 10.00
CA ARG A 325 -39.41 -1.97 9.25
C ARG A 325 -38.88 -3.38 9.40
N LEU A 326 -37.57 -3.58 9.40
CA LEU A 326 -36.93 -4.87 9.56
C LEU A 326 -37.29 -5.53 10.90
N PHE A 327 -37.19 -4.78 12.01
CA PHE A 327 -37.58 -5.27 13.35
C PHE A 327 -39.05 -5.57 13.48
N GLY A 328 -39.91 -4.91 12.72
CA GLY A 328 -41.35 -5.20 12.68
C GLY A 328 -41.71 -6.47 11.87
N ALA A 329 -40.89 -6.84 10.88
CA ALA A 329 -41.18 -7.92 9.94
C ALA A 329 -40.38 -9.21 10.22
N VAL A 330 -39.21 -9.09 10.78
CA VAL A 330 -38.28 -10.21 11.00
C VAL A 330 -37.98 -10.35 12.49
N PRO A 331 -38.06 -11.55 13.08
CA PRO A 331 -37.70 -11.79 14.48
C PRO A 331 -36.17 -11.82 14.63
N VAL A 332 -35.56 -10.62 14.62
CA VAL A 332 -34.12 -10.42 14.70
C VAL A 332 -33.59 -10.82 16.07
N VAL A 333 -32.50 -11.60 16.09
CA VAL A 333 -31.75 -12.01 17.29
C VAL A 333 -30.51 -11.17 17.48
N ASP A 334 -29.84 -10.88 16.35
CA ASP A 334 -28.59 -10.11 16.33
C ASP A 334 -28.56 -9.24 15.08
N LEU A 335 -27.98 -8.06 15.23
CA LEU A 335 -27.87 -7.07 14.15
C LEU A 335 -26.55 -6.31 14.27
N ASP A 336 -25.85 -6.19 13.16
CA ASP A 336 -24.62 -5.42 13.04
C ASP A 336 -24.68 -4.53 11.80
N VAL A 337 -24.25 -3.27 11.92
CA VAL A 337 -24.24 -2.28 10.84
C VAL A 337 -22.80 -1.81 10.63
N LYS A 338 -22.30 -2.03 9.43
CA LYS A 338 -20.93 -1.68 9.05
C LYS A 338 -20.89 -0.80 7.81
N ASP A 339 -19.80 -0.07 7.66
CA ASP A 339 -19.45 0.52 6.37
C ASP A 339 -19.05 -0.58 5.38
N ILE A 340 -19.20 -0.28 4.09
CA ILE A 340 -18.69 -1.17 3.05
C ILE A 340 -17.16 -1.19 3.18
N PRO A 341 -16.52 -2.37 3.22
CA PRO A 341 -15.07 -2.48 3.32
C PRO A 341 -14.35 -1.73 2.20
N ILE A 342 -13.20 -1.12 2.51
CA ILE A 342 -12.40 -0.35 1.56
C ILE A 342 -11.94 -1.22 0.37
N GLU A 343 -11.83 -2.53 0.57
CA GLU A 343 -11.52 -3.51 -0.47
C GLU A 343 -12.52 -3.48 -1.62
N GLU A 344 -13.80 -3.23 -1.34
CA GLU A 344 -14.82 -3.09 -2.38
C GLU A 344 -14.63 -1.79 -3.16
N GLY A 345 -14.25 -0.71 -2.49
CA GLY A 345 -13.86 0.56 -3.13
C GLY A 345 -12.68 0.37 -4.07
N ILE A 346 -11.64 -0.33 -3.62
CA ILE A 346 -10.48 -0.68 -4.43
C ILE A 346 -10.89 -1.55 -5.63
N ALA A 347 -11.72 -2.59 -5.40
CA ALA A 347 -12.23 -3.45 -6.48
C ALA A 347 -13.08 -2.68 -7.50
N TYR A 348 -13.80 -1.64 -7.07
CA TYR A 348 -14.51 -0.74 -7.98
C TYR A 348 -13.55 -0.02 -8.93
N PHE A 349 -12.45 0.54 -8.43
CA PHE A 349 -11.43 1.19 -9.28
C PHE A 349 -10.79 0.21 -10.26
N TYR A 350 -10.58 -1.06 -9.87
CA TYR A 350 -10.08 -2.09 -10.80
C TYR A 350 -11.05 -2.35 -11.94
N ARG A 351 -12.36 -2.48 -11.65
CA ARG A 351 -13.39 -2.71 -12.68
C ARG A 351 -13.58 -1.51 -13.60
N LYS A 352 -13.60 -0.29 -13.04
CA LYS A 352 -13.75 0.95 -13.81
C LYS A 352 -12.61 1.19 -14.79
N ALA A 353 -11.41 0.69 -14.46
CA ALA A 353 -10.26 0.76 -15.35
C ALA A 353 -10.32 -0.25 -16.52
N GLY A 354 -11.41 -0.99 -16.71
CA GLY A 354 -11.61 -1.92 -17.81
C GLY A 354 -10.85 -3.23 -17.67
N VAL A 355 -10.50 -3.60 -16.45
CA VAL A 355 -9.74 -4.81 -16.17
C VAL A 355 -10.59 -5.70 -15.27
N ASP A 356 -11.18 -6.74 -15.85
CA ASP A 356 -11.79 -7.81 -15.06
C ASP A 356 -10.72 -8.45 -14.19
N ALA A 357 -10.96 -8.44 -12.87
CA ALA A 357 -10.16 -9.18 -11.92
C ALA A 357 -10.39 -10.67 -12.19
N GLN A 358 -9.42 -11.34 -12.83
CA GLN A 358 -9.33 -12.79 -12.88
C GLN A 358 -8.68 -13.32 -11.61
#